data_ea35d90adad518af8591f3304ea7adbb
#
_entry.id   ea35d90adad518af8591f3304ea7adbb
#
_cell.length_a   1.000
_cell.length_b   1.000
_cell.length_c   1.000
_cell.angle_alpha   90.00
_cell.angle_beta   90.00
_cell.angle_gamma   90.00
#
_symmetry.space_group_name_H-M   'P 1'
#
loop_
_entity.id
_entity.type
_entity.pdbx_description
1 polymer ?
#
loop_
_entity_poly.entity_id
_entity_poly.type
_entity_poly.pdbx_seq_one_letter_code
_entity_poly.pdbx_strand_id
1 'polypeptide(L)'
;MKKELELLQGVMRENGVAICIVPTNDFHGSEYINEYFRSRQFVSGFTGSAGTLVVCEDSAYLWTDGRYFLQASLQLKESGIELMKTGEPGVPEIDEFLEKNLKQGDVLAFDGRVLAFRIGDKYKQIADKCGAITKFDLDLPDLVWTERPKLLGNSIWALPETSYGETFEEKLARVRKSMTKSSVKYHLITGLEENAWLYNLRGSDVDRSPIFFSFTLITPDSIRLYKFGDDFDDLLKEKGVTVKSYLDIFEDIKLLPNEATVLADFDAASYSLIKSIPAPCKIVDGLSPASVFKSVKNHIEIAATKEAHMYDGIAMVNFIYWLKNTVKKQSLTEISASDHLESLRRAQPGFIDLSFDTIAGYMSNGAIIHYSATPESDTSLEANGFILVDSGGQYLKGTTDITRTIALGALTDKMKEYYTAVLRGHLDLAMAKFKAGTTGCDLDYLARKALQEIGLDYNHGTGHGVGHVLSVHEGPQRISKLPNKYKLEPGMITSDEPGVYIEGEFGIRIENEILCKEADGNADELYFEMLTLCPYEPDAIIPEMLTEDERNYLNEYHRTVYSKLAPLLEPEVRNWLRKVTAPF
;
A
#
# COMPACT_ATOMS: atom_id res chain seq x y z
N MET A 1 -7.05 -9.20 30.63
CA MET A 1 -7.89 -8.82 29.48
C MET A 1 -7.83 -7.30 29.34
N LYS A 2 -7.88 -6.79 28.14
CA LYS A 2 -7.81 -5.34 27.90
C LYS A 2 -9.13 -4.67 28.31
N LYS A 3 -9.06 -3.50 28.95
CA LYS A 3 -10.24 -2.76 29.44
C LYS A 3 -11.21 -2.39 28.32
N GLU A 4 -10.68 -1.97 27.18
CA GLU A 4 -11.47 -1.58 26.01
C GLU A 4 -12.27 -2.76 25.43
N LEU A 5 -11.69 -3.97 25.46
CA LEU A 5 -12.40 -5.20 25.06
C LEU A 5 -13.55 -5.52 26.02
N GLU A 6 -13.33 -5.40 27.34
CA GLU A 6 -14.39 -5.63 28.34
C GLU A 6 -15.54 -4.64 28.20
N LEU A 7 -15.22 -3.36 27.92
CA LEU A 7 -16.23 -2.34 27.66
C LEU A 7 -17.04 -2.65 26.39
N LEU A 8 -16.38 -3.05 25.30
CA LEU A 8 -17.06 -3.42 24.05
C LEU A 8 -17.99 -4.63 24.26
N GLN A 9 -17.52 -5.68 24.96
CA GLN A 9 -18.36 -6.84 25.31
C GLN A 9 -19.56 -6.44 26.18
N GLY A 10 -19.39 -5.46 27.08
CA GLY A 10 -20.49 -4.88 27.87
C GLY A 10 -21.57 -4.27 26.98
N VAL A 11 -21.17 -3.39 26.05
CA VAL A 11 -22.09 -2.75 25.10
C VAL A 11 -22.72 -3.75 24.13
N MET A 12 -21.98 -4.79 23.72
CA MET A 12 -22.55 -5.89 22.91
C MET A 12 -23.71 -6.57 23.64
N ARG A 13 -23.55 -6.91 24.92
CA ARG A 13 -24.63 -7.51 25.74
C ARG A 13 -25.83 -6.59 25.87
N GLU A 14 -25.62 -5.29 26.11
CA GLU A 14 -26.71 -4.30 26.19
C GLU A 14 -27.50 -4.17 24.90
N ASN A 15 -26.86 -4.38 23.73
CA ASN A 15 -27.46 -4.31 22.40
C ASN A 15 -27.92 -5.69 21.86
N GLY A 16 -27.73 -6.77 22.65
CA GLY A 16 -28.09 -8.14 22.26
C GLY A 16 -27.26 -8.67 21.09
N VAL A 17 -25.98 -8.25 20.99
CA VAL A 17 -25.07 -8.65 19.92
C VAL A 17 -24.23 -9.83 20.38
N ALA A 18 -24.33 -10.95 19.65
CA ALA A 18 -23.56 -12.16 19.94
C ALA A 18 -22.14 -12.11 19.37
N ILE A 19 -21.99 -11.58 18.14
CA ILE A 19 -20.69 -11.42 17.48
C ILE A 19 -20.59 -10.03 16.87
N CYS A 20 -19.48 -9.32 17.14
CA CYS A 20 -19.14 -8.03 16.55
C CYS A 20 -17.86 -8.14 15.73
N ILE A 21 -17.88 -7.64 14.48
CA ILE A 21 -16.72 -7.59 13.57
C ILE A 21 -16.20 -6.17 13.49
N VAL A 22 -14.91 -5.97 13.77
CA VAL A 22 -14.22 -4.69 13.71
C VAL A 22 -12.98 -4.83 12.80
N PRO A 23 -13.09 -4.47 11.50
CA PRO A 23 -11.98 -4.53 10.57
C PRO A 23 -11.00 -3.36 10.74
N THR A 24 -9.81 -3.50 10.16
CA THR A 24 -8.98 -2.33 9.80
C THR A 24 -9.50 -1.83 8.47
N ASN A 25 -10.26 -0.75 8.47
CA ASN A 25 -10.77 -0.15 7.24
C ASN A 25 -11.40 1.22 7.53
N ASP A 26 -11.64 1.99 6.48
CA ASP A 26 -12.38 3.25 6.48
C ASP A 26 -13.63 3.15 5.57
N PHE A 27 -14.27 4.28 5.25
CA PHE A 27 -15.45 4.31 4.37
C PHE A 27 -15.10 4.07 2.88
N HIS A 28 -13.81 3.98 2.54
CA HIS A 28 -13.29 3.96 1.18
C HIS A 28 -12.56 2.65 0.82
N GLY A 29 -12.24 1.83 1.79
CA GLY A 29 -11.43 0.64 1.60
C GLY A 29 -9.93 0.94 1.53
N SER A 30 -9.47 2.02 2.18
CA SER A 30 -8.08 2.45 2.17
C SER A 30 -7.18 1.48 2.96
N GLU A 31 -5.95 1.28 2.51
CA GLU A 31 -4.95 0.48 3.23
C GLU A 31 -4.43 1.20 4.47
N TYR A 32 -4.07 2.47 4.33
CA TYR A 32 -3.75 3.35 5.45
C TYR A 32 -5.00 4.13 5.85
N ILE A 33 -5.31 4.15 7.13
CA ILE A 33 -6.54 4.74 7.65
C ILE A 33 -6.24 5.89 8.60
N ASN A 34 -7.07 6.93 8.52
CA ASN A 34 -7.03 8.04 9.46
C ASN A 34 -7.31 7.55 10.90
N GLU A 35 -6.79 8.28 11.89
CA GLU A 35 -6.92 7.94 13.30
C GLU A 35 -8.37 7.73 13.77
N TYR A 36 -9.35 8.42 13.18
CA TYR A 36 -10.77 8.21 13.46
C TYR A 36 -11.21 6.77 13.25
N PHE A 37 -10.65 6.08 12.26
CA PHE A 37 -11.02 4.72 11.87
C PHE A 37 -10.25 3.62 12.60
N ARG A 38 -9.35 3.94 13.54
CA ARG A 38 -8.49 2.97 14.25
C ARG A 38 -9.22 2.19 15.35
N SER A 39 -10.52 1.90 15.17
CA SER A 39 -11.36 1.17 16.14
C SER A 39 -10.81 -0.19 16.51
N ARG A 40 -10.31 -0.98 15.54
CA ARG A 40 -9.69 -2.27 15.80
C ARG A 40 -8.44 -2.13 16.67
N GLN A 41 -7.59 -1.14 16.39
CA GLN A 41 -6.40 -0.84 17.20
C GLN A 41 -6.79 -0.39 18.62
N PHE A 42 -7.78 0.47 18.76
CA PHE A 42 -8.29 0.92 20.06
C PHE A 42 -8.71 -0.27 20.94
N VAL A 43 -9.51 -1.19 20.39
CA VAL A 43 -10.02 -2.35 21.15
C VAL A 43 -8.92 -3.39 21.40
N SER A 44 -8.10 -3.72 20.40
CA SER A 44 -7.15 -4.83 20.50
C SER A 44 -5.76 -4.43 21.01
N GLY A 45 -5.32 -3.19 20.78
CA GLY A 45 -3.95 -2.74 20.98
C GLY A 45 -2.98 -3.17 19.89
N PHE A 46 -3.44 -3.94 18.90
CA PHE A 46 -2.62 -4.31 17.76
C PHE A 46 -2.50 -3.13 16.80
N THR A 47 -1.28 -2.78 16.41
CA THR A 47 -0.99 -1.58 15.58
C THR A 47 -0.71 -1.89 14.11
N GLY A 48 -0.61 -3.16 13.69
CA GLY A 48 -0.40 -3.53 12.29
C GLY A 48 -1.49 -2.96 11.37
N SER A 49 -1.17 -2.67 10.11
CA SER A 49 -2.10 -2.01 9.18
C SER A 49 -3.20 -2.96 8.64
N ALA A 50 -3.04 -4.26 8.76
CA ALA A 50 -4.04 -5.24 8.29
C ALA A 50 -4.49 -6.18 9.41
N GLY A 51 -5.81 -6.34 9.55
CA GLY A 51 -6.40 -7.30 10.49
C GLY A 51 -7.87 -7.05 10.75
N THR A 52 -8.56 -8.11 11.17
CA THR A 52 -9.97 -8.06 11.56
C THR A 52 -10.14 -8.65 12.95
N LEU A 53 -10.69 -7.87 13.86
CA LEU A 53 -11.05 -8.32 15.20
C LEU A 53 -12.49 -8.83 15.18
N VAL A 54 -12.69 -10.06 15.67
CA VAL A 54 -14.02 -10.66 15.89
C VAL A 54 -14.21 -10.82 17.39
N VAL A 55 -15.17 -10.12 17.95
CA VAL A 55 -15.48 -10.14 19.38
C VAL A 55 -16.77 -10.92 19.60
N CYS A 56 -16.70 -11.93 20.44
CA CYS A 56 -17.82 -12.69 20.96
C CYS A 56 -18.15 -12.26 22.39
N GLU A 57 -19.24 -12.77 22.95
CA GLU A 57 -19.70 -12.41 24.30
C GLU A 57 -18.61 -12.59 25.38
N ASP A 58 -17.84 -13.70 25.32
CA ASP A 58 -16.83 -14.05 26.32
C ASP A 58 -15.43 -14.32 25.73
N SER A 59 -15.22 -14.07 24.42
CA SER A 59 -13.95 -14.33 23.73
C SER A 59 -13.70 -13.31 22.63
N ALA A 60 -12.46 -13.19 22.17
CA ALA A 60 -12.10 -12.32 21.04
C ALA A 60 -10.94 -12.90 20.26
N TYR A 61 -10.95 -12.67 18.95
CA TYR A 61 -10.02 -13.25 17.99
C TYR A 61 -9.57 -12.18 17.00
N LEU A 62 -8.27 -12.14 16.70
CA LEU A 62 -7.69 -11.24 15.70
C LEU A 62 -7.12 -12.05 14.54
N TRP A 63 -7.73 -11.92 13.36
CA TRP A 63 -7.16 -12.41 12.10
C TRP A 63 -6.21 -11.38 11.52
N THR A 64 -5.01 -11.81 11.15
CA THR A 64 -4.04 -11.01 10.37
C THR A 64 -3.19 -11.92 9.50
N ASP A 65 -2.46 -11.35 8.53
CA ASP A 65 -1.64 -12.10 7.57
C ASP A 65 -0.17 -12.25 8.02
N GLY A 66 0.62 -13.00 7.23
CA GLY A 66 1.98 -13.37 7.55
C GLY A 66 2.95 -12.23 7.80
N ARG A 67 2.66 -11.03 7.31
CA ARG A 67 3.47 -9.83 7.55
C ARG A 67 3.50 -9.42 9.02
N TYR A 68 2.42 -9.76 9.76
CA TYR A 68 2.17 -9.29 11.12
C TYR A 68 2.15 -10.37 12.20
N PHE A 69 2.36 -11.65 11.88
CA PHE A 69 2.25 -12.74 12.86
C PHE A 69 3.11 -12.52 14.10
N LEU A 70 4.36 -12.10 13.93
CA LEU A 70 5.27 -11.87 15.04
C LEU A 70 4.85 -10.65 15.86
N GLN A 71 4.56 -9.53 15.20
CA GLN A 71 4.10 -8.30 15.87
C GLN A 71 2.80 -8.54 16.65
N ALA A 72 1.81 -9.20 16.04
CA ALA A 72 0.55 -9.52 16.71
C ALA A 72 0.74 -10.45 17.89
N SER A 73 1.62 -11.47 17.79
CA SER A 73 1.94 -12.36 18.90
C SER A 73 2.50 -11.61 20.13
N LEU A 74 3.30 -10.56 19.87
CA LEU A 74 3.85 -9.73 20.94
C LEU A 74 2.81 -8.77 21.52
N GLN A 75 2.08 -8.07 20.68
CA GLN A 75 1.15 -7.01 21.10
C GLN A 75 -0.15 -7.55 21.73
N LEU A 76 -0.58 -8.74 21.35
CA LEU A 76 -1.77 -9.39 21.93
C LEU A 76 -1.49 -10.16 23.22
N LYS A 77 -0.23 -10.22 23.65
CA LYS A 77 0.13 -10.90 24.90
C LYS A 77 -0.66 -10.31 26.07
N GLU A 78 -1.32 -11.18 26.84
CA GLU A 78 -2.15 -10.80 28.00
C GLU A 78 -3.40 -9.95 27.69
N SER A 79 -3.69 -9.66 26.41
CA SER A 79 -4.86 -8.88 26.01
C SER A 79 -6.20 -9.61 26.20
N GLY A 80 -6.18 -10.94 26.21
CA GLY A 80 -7.38 -11.79 26.16
C GLY A 80 -7.91 -12.02 24.74
N ILE A 81 -7.13 -11.63 23.72
CA ILE A 81 -7.45 -11.81 22.30
C ILE A 81 -6.57 -12.91 21.73
N GLU A 82 -7.18 -13.90 21.10
CA GLU A 82 -6.47 -14.99 20.42
C GLU A 82 -6.05 -14.57 19.00
N LEU A 83 -4.78 -14.85 18.65
CA LEU A 83 -4.25 -14.59 17.31
C LEU A 83 -4.63 -15.71 16.35
N MET A 84 -5.34 -15.35 15.28
CA MET A 84 -5.71 -16.20 14.17
C MET A 84 -4.81 -15.90 12.97
N LYS A 85 -3.84 -16.78 12.70
CA LYS A 85 -2.86 -16.62 11.62
C LYS A 85 -3.47 -17.02 10.28
N THR A 86 -3.98 -16.07 9.52
CA THR A 86 -4.64 -16.29 8.22
C THR A 86 -3.75 -17.09 7.28
N GLY A 87 -4.33 -18.16 6.69
CA GLY A 87 -3.64 -19.04 5.74
C GLY A 87 -2.78 -20.15 6.37
N GLU A 88 -2.62 -20.17 7.70
CA GLU A 88 -1.89 -21.25 8.37
C GLU A 88 -2.76 -22.50 8.55
N PRO A 89 -2.17 -23.72 8.43
CA PRO A 89 -2.91 -24.97 8.57
C PRO A 89 -3.64 -25.08 9.92
N GLY A 90 -4.93 -25.36 9.88
CA GLY A 90 -5.77 -25.53 11.08
C GLY A 90 -6.35 -24.23 11.65
N VAL A 91 -6.03 -23.08 11.09
CA VAL A 91 -6.65 -21.79 11.42
C VAL A 91 -7.84 -21.57 10.48
N PRO A 92 -9.09 -21.49 11.01
CA PRO A 92 -10.27 -21.22 10.17
C PRO A 92 -10.25 -19.79 9.65
N GLU A 93 -10.76 -19.57 8.45
CA GLU A 93 -11.11 -18.24 7.97
C GLU A 93 -12.30 -17.69 8.79
N ILE A 94 -12.50 -16.36 8.75
CA ILE A 94 -13.61 -15.71 9.48
C ILE A 94 -14.96 -16.29 9.09
N ASP A 95 -15.16 -16.65 7.84
CA ASP A 95 -16.38 -17.25 7.32
C ASP A 95 -16.70 -18.59 8.01
N GLU A 96 -15.72 -19.48 8.06
CA GLU A 96 -15.83 -20.79 8.72
C GLU A 96 -16.06 -20.62 10.22
N PHE A 97 -15.40 -19.61 10.82
CA PHE A 97 -15.63 -19.27 12.22
C PHE A 97 -17.07 -18.82 12.47
N LEU A 98 -17.60 -17.94 11.63
CA LEU A 98 -18.99 -17.46 11.73
C LEU A 98 -19.99 -18.60 11.53
N GLU A 99 -19.82 -19.45 10.50
CA GLU A 99 -20.70 -20.61 10.27
C GLU A 99 -20.75 -21.57 11.47
N LYS A 100 -19.62 -21.73 12.17
CA LYS A 100 -19.52 -22.63 13.32
C LYS A 100 -20.10 -22.05 14.62
N ASN A 101 -20.02 -20.73 14.80
CA ASN A 101 -20.31 -20.09 16.09
C ASN A 101 -21.65 -19.37 16.14
N LEU A 102 -22.21 -18.92 14.99
CA LEU A 102 -23.54 -18.30 14.95
C LEU A 102 -24.65 -19.33 15.17
N LYS A 103 -25.64 -18.98 15.97
CA LYS A 103 -26.83 -19.78 16.27
C LYS A 103 -28.07 -19.05 15.83
N GLN A 104 -29.17 -19.79 15.74
CA GLN A 104 -30.47 -19.22 15.45
C GLN A 104 -30.85 -18.15 16.48
N GLY A 105 -31.19 -16.97 16.00
CA GLY A 105 -31.57 -15.83 16.83
C GLY A 105 -30.44 -14.95 17.30
N ASP A 106 -29.18 -15.35 17.10
CA ASP A 106 -28.03 -14.52 17.39
C ASP A 106 -28.01 -13.24 16.53
N VAL A 107 -27.33 -12.20 17.02
CA VAL A 107 -27.12 -10.98 16.26
C VAL A 107 -25.62 -10.89 15.90
N LEU A 108 -25.34 -10.87 14.60
CA LEU A 108 -24.05 -10.48 14.02
C LEU A 108 -24.07 -8.98 13.74
N ALA A 109 -23.13 -8.22 14.31
CA ALA A 109 -23.04 -6.78 14.11
C ALA A 109 -21.70 -6.35 13.49
N PHE A 110 -21.76 -5.33 12.64
CA PHE A 110 -20.61 -4.60 12.12
C PHE A 110 -21.03 -3.19 11.65
N ASP A 111 -20.09 -2.25 11.61
CA ASP A 111 -20.35 -0.98 10.92
C ASP A 111 -20.25 -1.19 9.41
N GLY A 112 -21.38 -1.15 8.73
CA GLY A 112 -21.46 -1.35 7.28
C GLY A 112 -20.80 -0.24 6.47
N ARG A 113 -20.40 0.87 7.09
CA ARG A 113 -19.68 1.96 6.42
C ARG A 113 -18.21 1.64 6.22
N VAL A 114 -17.63 0.82 7.11
CA VAL A 114 -16.20 0.43 7.07
C VAL A 114 -15.98 -0.99 6.57
N LEU A 115 -17.00 -1.70 6.15
CA LEU A 115 -16.88 -3.05 5.62
C LEU A 115 -17.24 -3.07 4.13
N ALA A 116 -16.32 -3.56 3.29
CA ALA A 116 -16.56 -3.70 1.85
C ALA A 116 -17.82 -4.53 1.58
N PHE A 117 -18.60 -4.17 0.56
CA PHE A 117 -19.88 -4.81 0.27
C PHE A 117 -19.75 -6.33 0.10
N ARG A 118 -18.76 -6.79 -0.67
CA ARG A 118 -18.54 -8.23 -0.92
C ARG A 118 -18.39 -9.02 0.38
N ILE A 119 -17.61 -8.49 1.31
CA ILE A 119 -17.37 -9.12 2.61
C ILE A 119 -18.63 -9.08 3.48
N GLY A 120 -19.27 -7.91 3.60
CA GLY A 120 -20.48 -7.74 4.41
C GLY A 120 -21.65 -8.57 3.90
N ASP A 121 -21.83 -8.69 2.57
CA ASP A 121 -22.88 -9.52 1.98
C ASP A 121 -22.62 -11.02 2.21
N LYS A 122 -21.37 -11.46 2.16
CA LYS A 122 -20.97 -12.82 2.51
C LYS A 122 -21.29 -13.13 3.97
N TYR A 123 -20.94 -12.24 4.89
CA TYR A 123 -21.25 -12.41 6.32
C TYR A 123 -22.76 -12.43 6.58
N LYS A 124 -23.50 -11.58 5.88
CA LYS A 124 -24.97 -11.59 5.93
C LYS A 124 -25.55 -12.93 5.45
N GLN A 125 -25.09 -13.47 4.34
CA GLN A 125 -25.54 -14.75 3.82
C GLN A 125 -25.25 -15.89 4.80
N ILE A 126 -24.10 -15.86 5.49
CA ILE A 126 -23.77 -16.82 6.55
C ILE A 126 -24.74 -16.67 7.73
N ALA A 127 -24.97 -15.44 8.19
CA ALA A 127 -25.92 -15.19 9.28
C ALA A 127 -27.34 -15.69 8.93
N ASP A 128 -27.82 -15.38 7.72
CA ASP A 128 -29.16 -15.85 7.25
C ASP A 128 -29.22 -17.39 7.25
N LYS A 129 -28.18 -18.08 6.78
CA LYS A 129 -28.08 -19.54 6.76
C LYS A 129 -28.11 -20.16 8.17
N CYS A 130 -27.50 -19.48 9.15
CA CYS A 130 -27.54 -19.89 10.56
C CYS A 130 -28.82 -19.48 11.29
N GLY A 131 -29.74 -18.75 10.65
CA GLY A 131 -30.93 -18.18 11.27
C GLY A 131 -30.63 -17.02 12.23
N ALA A 132 -29.47 -16.37 12.06
CA ALA A 132 -29.06 -15.20 12.82
C ALA A 132 -29.50 -13.89 12.12
N ILE A 133 -29.46 -12.79 12.86
CA ILE A 133 -29.83 -11.45 12.41
C ILE A 133 -28.57 -10.63 12.17
N THR A 134 -28.51 -9.94 11.03
CA THR A 134 -27.38 -9.01 10.77
C THR A 134 -27.79 -7.57 11.08
N LYS A 135 -27.02 -6.87 11.91
CA LYS A 135 -27.08 -5.42 12.13
C LYS A 135 -25.81 -4.76 11.58
N PHE A 136 -25.96 -3.86 10.63
CA PHE A 136 -24.83 -3.19 9.96
C PHE A 136 -24.84 -1.65 10.10
N ASP A 137 -25.71 -1.15 10.94
CA ASP A 137 -25.89 0.27 11.27
C ASP A 137 -25.36 0.62 12.68
N LEU A 138 -24.54 -0.25 13.25
CA LEU A 138 -24.00 -0.13 14.61
C LEU A 138 -22.48 0.03 14.56
N ASP A 139 -21.99 1.19 14.96
CA ASP A 139 -20.59 1.42 15.31
C ASP A 139 -20.40 1.22 16.83
N LEU A 140 -20.33 -0.05 17.25
CA LEU A 140 -20.22 -0.39 18.67
C LEU A 140 -18.93 0.14 19.33
N PRO A 141 -17.76 0.14 18.67
CA PRO A 141 -16.57 0.80 19.20
C PRO A 141 -16.76 2.27 19.53
N ASP A 142 -17.56 3.03 18.78
CA ASP A 142 -17.84 4.44 19.05
C ASP A 142 -18.51 4.67 20.40
N LEU A 143 -19.34 3.74 20.84
CA LEU A 143 -20.04 3.82 22.13
C LEU A 143 -19.11 3.67 23.34
N VAL A 144 -17.91 3.15 23.14
CA VAL A 144 -16.91 2.92 24.22
C VAL A 144 -15.65 3.77 24.06
N TRP A 145 -15.41 4.34 22.89
CA TRP A 145 -14.24 5.17 22.60
C TRP A 145 -14.56 6.66 22.82
N THR A 146 -14.63 7.08 24.08
CA THR A 146 -15.03 8.44 24.46
C THR A 146 -14.09 9.54 23.93
N GLU A 147 -12.82 9.21 23.73
CA GLU A 147 -11.77 10.11 23.23
C GLU A 147 -11.51 9.90 21.72
N ARG A 148 -12.47 9.34 20.98
CA ARG A 148 -12.30 9.10 19.55
C ARG A 148 -12.00 10.39 18.82
N PRO A 149 -10.95 10.45 17.99
CA PRO A 149 -10.67 11.59 17.14
C PRO A 149 -11.89 11.95 16.28
N LYS A 150 -12.05 13.22 15.95
CA LYS A 150 -13.15 13.66 15.08
C LYS A 150 -12.81 13.38 13.62
N LEU A 151 -13.79 12.93 12.86
CA LEU A 151 -13.67 12.82 11.41
C LEU A 151 -13.76 14.22 10.79
N LEU A 152 -12.63 14.75 10.38
CA LEU A 152 -12.47 16.06 9.77
C LEU A 152 -11.61 15.92 8.50
N GLY A 153 -11.85 16.81 7.53
CA GLY A 153 -10.97 16.95 6.37
C GLY A 153 -9.93 18.04 6.60
N ASN A 154 -8.75 17.81 6.03
CA ASN A 154 -7.67 18.81 5.97
C ASN A 154 -7.77 19.62 4.68
N SER A 155 -6.93 20.67 4.54
CA SER A 155 -6.86 21.48 3.33
C SER A 155 -6.45 20.66 2.11
N ILE A 156 -7.08 20.94 1.00
CA ILE A 156 -6.82 20.36 -0.31
C ILE A 156 -5.90 21.27 -1.11
N TRP A 157 -5.09 20.73 -1.99
CA TRP A 157 -4.20 21.48 -2.87
C TRP A 157 -4.18 20.90 -4.29
N ALA A 158 -3.90 21.75 -5.29
CA ALA A 158 -3.85 21.33 -6.68
C ALA A 158 -2.46 20.77 -7.03
N LEU A 159 -2.41 19.65 -7.73
CA LEU A 159 -1.18 19.13 -8.30
C LEU A 159 -0.72 20.08 -9.44
N PRO A 160 0.57 20.41 -9.54
CA PRO A 160 1.09 21.25 -10.63
C PRO A 160 0.86 20.61 -12.01
N GLU A 161 0.51 21.40 -13.03
CA GLU A 161 0.30 20.88 -14.39
C GLU A 161 1.51 20.11 -14.96
N THR A 162 2.71 20.49 -14.53
CA THR A 162 3.95 19.79 -14.90
C THR A 162 4.09 18.39 -14.30
N SER A 163 3.10 17.95 -13.52
CA SER A 163 3.11 16.66 -12.85
C SER A 163 1.96 15.73 -13.26
N TYR A 164 0.93 16.17 -14.01
CA TYR A 164 -0.19 15.28 -14.34
C TYR A 164 -0.47 15.10 -15.86
N GLY A 165 -0.27 16.10 -16.69
CA GLY A 165 -0.37 15.98 -18.17
C GLY A 165 -1.74 15.72 -18.78
N GLU A 166 -2.80 15.46 -18.00
CA GLU A 166 -4.17 15.24 -18.46
C GLU A 166 -5.14 16.01 -17.56
N THR A 167 -6.00 16.85 -18.16
CA THR A 167 -6.94 17.68 -17.42
C THR A 167 -8.09 16.88 -16.81
N PHE A 168 -8.82 17.48 -15.86
CA PHE A 168 -10.03 16.88 -15.30
C PHE A 168 -11.06 16.53 -16.39
N GLU A 169 -11.26 17.43 -17.33
CA GLU A 169 -12.24 17.26 -18.43
C GLU A 169 -11.88 16.08 -19.34
N GLU A 170 -10.60 15.90 -19.67
CA GLU A 170 -10.11 14.77 -20.45
C GLU A 170 -10.28 13.45 -19.69
N LYS A 171 -9.90 13.40 -18.42
CA LYS A 171 -10.09 12.23 -17.54
C LYS A 171 -11.55 11.85 -17.40
N LEU A 172 -12.43 12.83 -17.14
CA LEU A 172 -13.88 12.60 -17.05
C LEU A 172 -14.46 12.08 -18.35
N ALA A 173 -14.02 12.60 -19.50
CA ALA A 173 -14.46 12.12 -20.81
C ALA A 173 -14.06 10.65 -21.03
N ARG A 174 -12.85 10.24 -20.61
CA ARG A 174 -12.40 8.84 -20.68
C ARG A 174 -13.27 7.94 -19.80
N VAL A 175 -13.53 8.37 -18.55
CA VAL A 175 -14.39 7.62 -17.61
C VAL A 175 -15.79 7.46 -18.19
N ARG A 176 -16.43 8.53 -18.68
CA ARG A 176 -17.75 8.48 -19.32
C ARG A 176 -17.79 7.58 -20.57
N LYS A 177 -16.73 7.58 -21.36
CA LYS A 177 -16.59 6.67 -22.52
C LYS A 177 -16.55 5.21 -22.08
N SER A 178 -15.85 4.89 -20.98
CA SER A 178 -15.83 3.55 -20.40
C SER A 178 -17.19 3.14 -19.84
N MET A 179 -17.88 4.04 -19.12
CA MET A 179 -19.25 3.82 -18.65
C MET A 179 -20.21 3.46 -19.78
N THR A 180 -20.10 4.20 -20.90
CA THR A 180 -20.92 3.94 -22.10
C THR A 180 -20.66 2.55 -22.68
N LYS A 181 -19.38 2.13 -22.79
CA LYS A 181 -19.01 0.78 -23.25
C LYS A 181 -19.58 -0.32 -22.36
N SER A 182 -19.63 -0.09 -21.06
CA SER A 182 -20.17 -1.04 -20.07
C SER A 182 -21.69 -0.92 -19.90
N SER A 183 -22.37 -0.06 -20.67
CA SER A 183 -23.81 0.19 -20.60
C SER A 183 -24.28 0.62 -19.20
N VAL A 184 -23.45 1.37 -18.47
CA VAL A 184 -23.77 1.95 -17.17
C VAL A 184 -23.98 3.46 -17.29
N LYS A 185 -24.97 3.99 -16.58
CA LYS A 185 -25.34 5.41 -16.61
C LYS A 185 -24.85 6.18 -15.40
N TYR A 186 -24.67 5.50 -14.28
CA TYR A 186 -24.19 6.07 -13.03
C TYR A 186 -22.92 5.36 -12.62
N HIS A 187 -22.00 6.08 -12.01
CA HIS A 187 -20.79 5.48 -11.45
C HIS A 187 -20.50 6.10 -10.09
N LEU A 188 -20.42 5.24 -9.08
CA LEU A 188 -20.01 5.59 -7.73
C LEU A 188 -18.51 5.31 -7.59
N ILE A 189 -17.71 6.36 -7.44
CA ILE A 189 -16.29 6.28 -7.15
C ILE A 189 -16.10 6.46 -5.65
N THR A 190 -15.61 5.43 -5.00
CA THR A 190 -15.34 5.42 -3.55
C THR A 190 -13.84 5.52 -3.24
N GLY A 191 -12.95 5.09 -4.12
CA GLY A 191 -11.51 5.14 -3.90
C GLY A 191 -11.00 6.59 -3.80
N LEU A 192 -10.26 6.89 -2.73
CA LEU A 192 -9.72 8.24 -2.49
C LEU A 192 -8.68 8.64 -3.54
N GLU A 193 -7.83 7.70 -3.94
CA GLU A 193 -6.83 7.88 -4.99
C GLU A 193 -7.46 8.16 -6.36
N GLU A 194 -8.59 7.52 -6.65
CA GLU A 194 -9.33 7.71 -7.89
C GLU A 194 -9.93 9.10 -7.97
N ASN A 195 -10.49 9.57 -6.86
CA ASN A 195 -11.01 10.94 -6.74
C ASN A 195 -9.86 11.95 -6.87
N ALA A 196 -8.78 11.78 -6.11
CA ALA A 196 -7.62 12.66 -6.17
C ALA A 196 -6.99 12.72 -7.59
N TRP A 197 -6.90 11.57 -8.26
CA TRP A 197 -6.45 11.49 -9.66
C TRP A 197 -7.41 12.20 -10.61
N LEU A 198 -8.72 11.95 -10.50
CA LEU A 198 -9.73 12.50 -11.41
C LEU A 198 -9.71 14.03 -11.42
N TYR A 199 -9.67 14.64 -10.23
CA TYR A 199 -9.72 16.09 -10.08
C TYR A 199 -8.35 16.79 -10.14
N ASN A 200 -7.24 16.06 -10.23
CA ASN A 200 -5.87 16.58 -10.07
C ASN A 200 -5.68 17.34 -8.73
N LEU A 201 -6.40 16.91 -7.71
CA LEU A 201 -6.33 17.46 -6.36
C LEU A 201 -5.66 16.48 -5.41
N ARG A 202 -5.04 17.00 -4.37
CA ARG A 202 -4.39 16.22 -3.31
C ARG A 202 -4.80 16.78 -1.95
N GLY A 203 -4.61 16.00 -0.91
CA GLY A 203 -4.90 16.41 0.47
C GLY A 203 -3.97 15.71 1.45
N SER A 204 -4.32 15.73 2.73
CA SER A 204 -3.56 15.08 3.80
C SER A 204 -4.47 14.43 4.85
N ASP A 205 -5.61 13.89 4.41
CA ASP A 205 -6.59 13.28 5.31
C ASP A 205 -6.18 11.89 5.79
N VAL A 206 -5.25 11.26 5.08
CA VAL A 206 -4.64 9.98 5.42
C VAL A 206 -3.13 10.15 5.52
N ASP A 207 -2.54 9.66 6.60
CA ASP A 207 -1.09 9.73 6.81
C ASP A 207 -0.35 9.10 5.63
N ARG A 208 0.77 9.70 5.20
CA ARG A 208 1.66 9.20 4.14
C ARG A 208 1.07 9.15 2.73
N SER A 209 -0.23 9.38 2.59
CA SER A 209 -0.93 9.36 1.30
C SER A 209 -1.50 10.74 0.98
N PRO A 210 -1.13 11.36 -0.16
CA PRO A 210 -1.58 12.72 -0.49
C PRO A 210 -3.01 12.69 -1.08
N ILE A 211 -3.96 12.22 -0.30
CA ILE A 211 -5.37 12.05 -0.66
C ILE A 211 -6.29 12.78 0.31
N PHE A 212 -7.53 13.00 -0.09
CA PHE A 212 -8.53 13.69 0.72
C PHE A 212 -9.86 12.91 0.75
N PHE A 213 -10.56 12.97 1.86
CA PHE A 213 -11.85 12.30 2.02
C PHE A 213 -12.85 12.80 1.01
N SER A 214 -13.26 11.91 0.11
CA SER A 214 -14.18 12.27 -0.96
C SER A 214 -14.87 11.07 -1.58
N PHE A 215 -16.09 11.31 -2.06
CA PHE A 215 -16.82 10.42 -2.96
C PHE A 215 -17.17 11.16 -4.23
N THR A 216 -17.27 10.45 -5.33
CA THR A 216 -17.80 11.01 -6.58
C THR A 216 -18.98 10.16 -7.07
N LEU A 217 -20.06 10.83 -7.43
CA LEU A 217 -21.18 10.23 -8.14
C LEU A 217 -21.29 10.86 -9.52
N ILE A 218 -20.93 10.10 -10.55
CA ILE A 218 -21.14 10.49 -11.96
C ILE A 218 -22.53 10.05 -12.37
N THR A 219 -23.32 10.98 -12.92
CA THR A 219 -24.65 10.74 -13.47
C THR A 219 -24.63 10.98 -14.98
N PRO A 220 -25.72 10.69 -15.74
CA PRO A 220 -25.78 11.00 -17.17
C PRO A 220 -25.44 12.46 -17.49
N ASP A 221 -25.96 13.38 -16.72
CA ASP A 221 -25.95 14.82 -17.02
C ASP A 221 -25.06 15.65 -16.08
N SER A 222 -24.54 15.06 -15.00
CA SER A 222 -23.77 15.80 -13.98
C SER A 222 -22.66 14.96 -13.36
N ILE A 223 -21.86 15.61 -12.54
CA ILE A 223 -20.89 14.99 -11.64
C ILE A 223 -20.98 15.67 -10.29
N ARG A 224 -21.01 14.88 -9.21
CA ARG A 224 -21.08 15.37 -7.84
C ARG A 224 -19.86 14.91 -7.09
N LEU A 225 -19.19 15.86 -6.44
CA LEU A 225 -18.09 15.58 -5.51
C LEU A 225 -18.58 15.83 -4.09
N TYR A 226 -18.39 14.86 -3.22
CA TYR A 226 -18.70 14.94 -1.79
C TYR A 226 -17.38 15.03 -1.04
N LYS A 227 -17.14 16.13 -0.30
CA LYS A 227 -15.89 16.38 0.42
C LYS A 227 -16.09 17.25 1.66
N PHE A 228 -15.08 17.32 2.50
CA PHE A 228 -15.01 18.29 3.59
C PHE A 228 -14.53 19.65 3.07
N GLY A 229 -14.86 20.72 3.85
CA GLY A 229 -14.40 22.07 3.57
C GLY A 229 -14.91 22.65 2.25
N ASP A 230 -14.43 23.83 1.92
CA ASP A 230 -14.82 24.63 0.75
C ASP A 230 -13.65 24.90 -0.22
N ASP A 231 -12.47 24.34 0.04
CA ASP A 231 -11.31 24.46 -0.84
C ASP A 231 -11.66 24.04 -2.27
N PHE A 232 -11.29 24.88 -3.25
CA PHE A 232 -11.54 24.67 -4.68
C PHE A 232 -13.00 24.61 -5.11
N ASP A 233 -13.97 24.92 -4.26
CA ASP A 233 -15.40 24.84 -4.61
C ASP A 233 -15.76 25.68 -5.83
N ASP A 234 -15.29 26.92 -5.93
CA ASP A 234 -15.61 27.80 -7.05
C ASP A 234 -14.99 27.28 -8.36
N LEU A 235 -13.73 26.84 -8.33
CA LEU A 235 -13.07 26.23 -9.48
C LEU A 235 -13.80 24.96 -9.96
N LEU A 236 -14.22 24.12 -9.03
CA LEU A 236 -14.96 22.88 -9.34
C LEU A 236 -16.34 23.20 -9.92
N LYS A 237 -17.04 24.21 -9.40
CA LYS A 237 -18.33 24.68 -9.93
C LYS A 237 -18.19 25.27 -11.35
N GLU A 238 -17.14 26.06 -11.61
CA GLU A 238 -16.81 26.54 -12.96
C GLU A 238 -16.59 25.38 -13.95
N LYS A 239 -16.04 24.26 -13.50
CA LYS A 239 -15.86 23.03 -14.26
C LYS A 239 -17.12 22.14 -14.36
N GLY A 240 -18.26 22.61 -13.82
CA GLY A 240 -19.54 21.90 -13.84
C GLY A 240 -19.66 20.79 -12.80
N VAL A 241 -18.83 20.77 -11.77
CA VAL A 241 -18.91 19.83 -10.65
C VAL A 241 -19.86 20.40 -9.58
N THR A 242 -20.83 19.62 -9.15
CA THR A 242 -21.66 19.95 -7.98
C THR A 242 -20.93 19.48 -6.71
N VAL A 243 -20.49 20.41 -5.88
CA VAL A 243 -19.84 20.08 -4.60
C VAL A 243 -20.89 19.95 -3.50
N LYS A 244 -20.78 18.92 -2.66
CA LYS A 244 -21.64 18.61 -1.53
C LYS A 244 -20.83 18.23 -0.30
N SER A 245 -21.49 18.25 0.86
CA SER A 245 -20.90 17.79 2.13
C SER A 245 -20.53 16.29 2.05
N TYR A 246 -19.41 15.93 2.64
CA TYR A 246 -18.82 14.58 2.55
C TYR A 246 -19.83 13.46 2.86
N LEU A 247 -20.59 13.56 3.94
CA LEU A 247 -21.52 12.51 4.35
C LEU A 247 -22.87 12.53 3.59
N ASP A 248 -23.14 13.57 2.78
CA ASP A 248 -24.39 13.64 2.01
C ASP A 248 -24.51 12.50 0.99
N ILE A 249 -23.42 11.83 0.63
CA ILE A 249 -23.44 10.68 -0.28
C ILE A 249 -24.36 9.57 0.22
N PHE A 250 -24.39 9.31 1.54
CA PHE A 250 -25.22 8.26 2.14
C PHE A 250 -26.73 8.54 2.04
N GLU A 251 -27.12 9.82 1.89
CA GLU A 251 -28.50 10.20 1.63
C GLU A 251 -28.79 10.33 0.13
N ASP A 252 -27.90 10.95 -0.63
CA ASP A 252 -28.10 11.16 -2.07
C ASP A 252 -28.17 9.85 -2.86
N ILE A 253 -27.44 8.82 -2.46
CA ILE A 253 -27.44 7.52 -3.13
C ILE A 253 -28.82 6.84 -3.06
N LYS A 254 -29.61 7.11 -2.01
CA LYS A 254 -30.99 6.62 -1.83
C LYS A 254 -31.98 7.26 -2.82
N LEU A 255 -31.59 8.41 -3.40
CA LEU A 255 -32.43 9.19 -4.32
C LEU A 255 -32.19 8.84 -5.80
N LEU A 256 -31.40 7.81 -6.07
CA LEU A 256 -31.20 7.36 -7.46
C LEU A 256 -32.52 6.91 -8.10
N PRO A 257 -32.73 7.22 -9.40
CA PRO A 257 -33.92 6.76 -10.11
C PRO A 257 -33.98 5.23 -10.14
N ASN A 258 -35.19 4.68 -10.01
CA ASN A 258 -35.43 3.22 -9.99
C ASN A 258 -34.84 2.45 -11.20
N GLU A 259 -34.60 3.16 -12.33
CA GLU A 259 -34.07 2.56 -13.55
C GLU A 259 -32.55 2.79 -13.70
N ALA A 260 -31.88 3.28 -12.64
CA ALA A 260 -30.45 3.53 -12.68
C ALA A 260 -29.67 2.23 -12.88
N THR A 261 -28.65 2.29 -13.76
CA THR A 261 -27.62 1.26 -13.86
C THR A 261 -26.34 1.85 -13.29
N VAL A 262 -25.94 1.35 -12.11
CA VAL A 262 -24.85 1.92 -11.30
C VAL A 262 -23.64 1.00 -11.35
N LEU A 263 -22.48 1.52 -11.77
CA LEU A 263 -21.18 0.85 -11.61
C LEU A 263 -20.65 1.16 -10.22
N ALA A 264 -20.31 0.13 -9.46
CA ALA A 264 -19.63 0.24 -8.18
C ALA A 264 -18.71 -0.96 -7.99
N ASP A 265 -17.56 -0.74 -7.37
CA ASP A 265 -16.63 -1.80 -7.00
C ASP A 265 -17.04 -2.42 -5.66
N PHE A 266 -17.45 -3.68 -5.66
CA PHE A 266 -17.89 -4.36 -4.45
C PHE A 266 -16.76 -4.72 -3.48
N ASP A 267 -15.53 -4.67 -3.93
CA ASP A 267 -14.35 -4.90 -3.09
C ASP A 267 -13.89 -3.63 -2.36
N ALA A 268 -14.29 -2.43 -2.85
CA ALA A 268 -13.96 -1.14 -2.26
C ALA A 268 -15.18 -0.42 -1.65
N ALA A 269 -16.31 -0.39 -2.36
CA ALA A 269 -17.50 0.31 -1.88
C ALA A 269 -18.07 -0.32 -0.60
N SER A 270 -18.40 0.50 0.38
CA SER A 270 -18.88 0.04 1.66
C SER A 270 -20.28 -0.63 1.57
N TYR A 271 -20.52 -1.57 2.48
CA TYR A 271 -21.78 -2.31 2.56
C TYR A 271 -22.99 -1.36 2.68
N SER A 272 -22.89 -0.35 3.54
CA SER A 272 -23.95 0.62 3.75
C SER A 272 -24.27 1.44 2.49
N LEU A 273 -23.27 1.85 1.71
CA LEU A 273 -23.49 2.58 0.46
C LEU A 273 -24.24 1.73 -0.57
N ILE A 274 -23.77 0.50 -0.80
CA ILE A 274 -24.40 -0.39 -1.78
C ILE A 274 -25.83 -0.78 -1.37
N LYS A 275 -26.06 -1.08 -0.08
CA LYS A 275 -27.41 -1.40 0.44
C LYS A 275 -28.36 -0.19 0.44
N SER A 276 -27.83 1.03 0.40
CA SER A 276 -28.65 2.25 0.29
C SER A 276 -29.11 2.56 -1.13
N ILE A 277 -28.53 1.92 -2.15
CA ILE A 277 -29.02 2.04 -3.54
C ILE A 277 -30.42 1.44 -3.63
N PRO A 278 -31.43 2.16 -4.22
CA PRO A 278 -32.79 1.65 -4.33
C PRO A 278 -32.86 0.28 -5.01
N ALA A 279 -33.63 -0.63 -4.46
CA ALA A 279 -33.74 -2.02 -4.93
C ALA A 279 -34.08 -2.19 -6.42
N PRO A 280 -34.88 -1.30 -7.09
CA PRO A 280 -35.12 -1.40 -8.52
C PRO A 280 -33.92 -1.03 -9.40
N CYS A 281 -32.86 -0.41 -8.85
CA CYS A 281 -31.65 -0.09 -9.59
C CYS A 281 -30.86 -1.36 -9.92
N LYS A 282 -30.26 -1.38 -11.10
CA LYS A 282 -29.32 -2.43 -11.46
C LYS A 282 -27.90 -2.01 -11.03
N ILE A 283 -27.29 -2.76 -10.15
CA ILE A 283 -25.90 -2.54 -9.76
C ILE A 283 -25.01 -3.46 -10.59
N VAL A 284 -23.95 -2.90 -11.17
CA VAL A 284 -22.93 -3.62 -11.92
C VAL A 284 -21.65 -3.60 -11.08
N ASP A 285 -21.26 -4.78 -10.63
CA ASP A 285 -19.99 -4.99 -9.91
C ASP A 285 -18.80 -4.88 -10.87
N GLY A 286 -17.85 -4.04 -10.56
CA GLY A 286 -16.64 -3.90 -11.36
C GLY A 286 -15.72 -2.79 -10.91
N LEU A 287 -14.43 -3.00 -11.16
CA LEU A 287 -13.41 -2.01 -10.89
C LEU A 287 -13.73 -0.68 -11.58
N SER A 288 -13.51 0.40 -10.88
CA SER A 288 -13.63 1.75 -11.44
C SER A 288 -12.72 1.93 -12.66
N PRO A 289 -13.20 2.49 -13.76
CA PRO A 289 -12.32 2.87 -14.88
C PRO A 289 -11.18 3.80 -14.46
N ALA A 290 -11.39 4.64 -13.45
CA ALA A 290 -10.37 5.54 -12.93
C ALA A 290 -9.18 4.77 -12.33
N SER A 291 -9.41 3.63 -11.63
CA SER A 291 -8.34 2.76 -11.13
C SER A 291 -7.42 2.25 -12.25
N VAL A 292 -8.01 1.81 -13.36
CA VAL A 292 -7.24 1.33 -14.51
C VAL A 292 -6.50 2.48 -15.19
N PHE A 293 -7.15 3.63 -15.36
CA PHE A 293 -6.54 4.75 -16.08
C PHE A 293 -5.39 5.39 -15.32
N LYS A 294 -5.48 5.51 -13.97
CA LYS A 294 -4.40 6.08 -13.15
C LYS A 294 -3.19 5.16 -13.04
N SER A 295 -3.37 3.86 -13.20
CA SER A 295 -2.25 2.90 -13.15
C SER A 295 -1.32 3.00 -14.36
N VAL A 296 -1.83 3.48 -15.51
CA VAL A 296 -1.07 3.69 -16.74
C VAL A 296 -0.65 5.16 -16.83
N LYS A 297 0.57 5.46 -16.38
CA LYS A 297 1.11 6.82 -16.33
C LYS A 297 1.36 7.35 -17.74
N ASN A 298 0.93 8.59 -17.99
CA ASN A 298 1.22 9.28 -19.23
C ASN A 298 2.68 9.79 -19.27
N HIS A 299 3.10 10.31 -20.41
CA HIS A 299 4.49 10.74 -20.61
C HIS A 299 4.94 11.89 -19.68
N ILE A 300 4.03 12.76 -19.22
CA ILE A 300 4.33 13.83 -18.25
C ILE A 300 4.52 13.24 -16.87
N GLU A 301 3.61 12.37 -16.44
CA GLU A 301 3.70 11.65 -15.16
C GLU A 301 4.99 10.81 -15.09
N ILE A 302 5.35 10.09 -16.16
CA ILE A 302 6.59 9.32 -16.24
C ILE A 302 7.82 10.24 -16.13
N ALA A 303 7.84 11.36 -16.84
CA ALA A 303 8.97 12.31 -16.79
C ALA A 303 9.12 12.92 -15.39
N ALA A 304 8.00 13.28 -14.77
CA ALA A 304 7.97 13.80 -13.42
C ALA A 304 8.43 12.75 -12.39
N THR A 305 7.96 11.50 -12.49
CA THR A 305 8.38 10.40 -11.61
C THR A 305 9.90 10.14 -11.71
N LYS A 306 10.48 10.19 -12.90
CA LYS A 306 11.93 10.10 -13.09
C LYS A 306 12.69 11.22 -12.37
N GLU A 307 12.12 12.42 -12.31
CA GLU A 307 12.69 13.56 -11.56
C GLU A 307 12.58 13.30 -10.05
N ALA A 308 11.46 12.77 -9.54
CA ALA A 308 11.32 12.38 -8.14
C ALA A 308 12.36 11.33 -7.72
N HIS A 309 12.57 10.30 -8.53
CA HIS A 309 13.61 9.29 -8.28
C HIS A 309 15.05 9.86 -8.29
N MET A 310 15.28 10.95 -9.00
CA MET A 310 16.56 11.66 -8.93
C MET A 310 16.75 12.32 -7.56
N TYR A 311 15.73 13.01 -7.05
CA TYR A 311 15.76 13.63 -5.72
C TYR A 311 15.89 12.58 -4.61
N ASP A 312 15.11 11.52 -4.69
CA ASP A 312 15.17 10.42 -3.73
C ASP A 312 16.52 9.70 -3.75
N GLY A 313 17.06 9.46 -4.93
CA GLY A 313 18.40 8.88 -5.11
C GLY A 313 19.50 9.73 -4.47
N ILE A 314 19.42 11.06 -4.52
CA ILE A 314 20.35 11.96 -3.83
C ILE A 314 20.23 11.74 -2.30
N ALA A 315 19.01 11.68 -1.76
CA ALA A 315 18.79 11.46 -0.34
C ALA A 315 19.34 10.10 0.10
N MET A 316 19.03 9.03 -0.63
CA MET A 316 19.47 7.67 -0.34
C MET A 316 21.01 7.51 -0.39
N VAL A 317 21.66 8.08 -1.40
CA VAL A 317 23.12 8.00 -1.54
C VAL A 317 23.83 8.74 -0.40
N ASN A 318 23.34 9.93 -0.03
CA ASN A 318 23.85 10.67 1.12
C ASN A 318 23.65 9.92 2.43
N PHE A 319 22.47 9.29 2.61
CA PHE A 319 22.14 8.49 3.77
C PHE A 319 23.09 7.28 3.92
N ILE A 320 23.26 6.47 2.87
CA ILE A 320 24.12 5.28 2.93
C ILE A 320 25.57 5.70 3.21
N TYR A 321 26.06 6.77 2.55
CA TYR A 321 27.38 7.33 2.82
C TYR A 321 27.54 7.75 4.29
N TRP A 322 26.60 8.51 4.82
CA TRP A 322 26.58 8.96 6.21
C TRP A 322 26.55 7.77 7.18
N LEU A 323 25.64 6.82 6.97
CA LEU A 323 25.44 5.67 7.84
C LEU A 323 26.72 4.83 7.98
N LYS A 324 27.32 4.44 6.84
CA LYS A 324 28.57 3.64 6.80
C LYS A 324 29.78 4.35 7.44
N ASN A 325 29.84 5.68 7.39
CA ASN A 325 30.93 6.45 7.98
C ASN A 325 30.69 6.80 9.46
N THR A 326 29.46 6.81 9.91
CA THR A 326 29.08 7.29 11.25
C THR A 326 28.95 6.14 12.26
N VAL A 327 28.42 4.98 11.84
CA VAL A 327 28.18 3.83 12.72
C VAL A 327 29.44 3.36 13.47
N LYS A 328 30.63 3.58 12.92
CA LYS A 328 31.93 3.26 13.54
C LYS A 328 32.41 4.29 14.56
N LYS A 329 31.78 5.46 14.62
CA LYS A 329 32.28 6.63 15.38
C LYS A 329 31.29 7.11 16.44
N GLN A 330 30.00 6.85 16.25
CA GLN A 330 28.93 7.33 17.11
C GLN A 330 27.92 6.22 17.33
N SER A 331 27.25 6.25 18.46
CA SER A 331 26.11 5.39 18.72
C SER A 331 24.95 5.84 17.85
N LEU A 332 24.46 4.95 17.00
CA LEU A 332 23.28 5.11 16.18
C LEU A 332 22.25 4.04 16.57
N THR A 333 20.98 4.32 16.33
CA THR A 333 19.88 3.37 16.50
C THR A 333 19.06 3.30 15.23
N GLU A 334 18.13 2.36 15.12
CA GLU A 334 17.21 2.22 14.01
C GLU A 334 16.37 3.49 13.82
N ILE A 335 15.84 4.07 14.92
CA ILE A 335 15.09 5.33 14.88
C ILE A 335 15.98 6.47 14.41
N SER A 336 17.19 6.61 14.96
CA SER A 336 18.09 7.70 14.57
C SER A 336 18.53 7.62 13.11
N ALA A 337 18.64 6.40 12.55
CA ALA A 337 18.92 6.19 11.14
C ALA A 337 17.71 6.60 10.27
N SER A 338 16.51 6.20 10.66
CA SER A 338 15.26 6.57 10.02
C SER A 338 15.06 8.09 9.99
N ASP A 339 15.20 8.76 11.14
CA ASP A 339 15.07 10.21 11.27
C ASP A 339 16.07 10.98 10.38
N HIS A 340 17.31 10.46 10.30
CA HIS A 340 18.32 11.07 9.45
C HIS A 340 17.95 10.94 7.96
N LEU A 341 17.48 9.77 7.52
CA LEU A 341 17.02 9.59 6.13
C LEU A 341 15.85 10.52 5.82
N GLU A 342 14.87 10.63 6.71
CA GLU A 342 13.76 11.57 6.54
C GLU A 342 14.26 13.00 6.41
N SER A 343 15.23 13.42 7.21
CA SER A 343 15.81 14.77 7.14
C SER A 343 16.44 15.06 5.77
N LEU A 344 17.08 14.06 5.15
CA LEU A 344 17.68 14.18 3.83
C LEU A 344 16.62 14.25 2.71
N ARG A 345 15.53 13.53 2.83
CA ARG A 345 14.38 13.61 1.93
C ARG A 345 13.67 14.95 2.04
N ARG A 346 13.45 15.45 3.25
CA ARG A 346 12.85 16.78 3.51
C ARG A 346 13.66 17.93 2.91
N ALA A 347 14.95 17.75 2.74
CA ALA A 347 15.81 18.74 2.10
C ALA A 347 15.73 18.73 0.55
N GLN A 348 15.06 17.76 -0.05
CA GLN A 348 14.93 17.67 -1.51
C GLN A 348 13.80 18.56 -2.04
N PRO A 349 13.95 19.08 -3.29
CA PRO A 349 12.91 19.88 -3.92
C PRO A 349 11.57 19.18 -4.02
N GLY A 350 10.49 19.86 -3.64
CA GLY A 350 9.12 19.35 -3.82
C GLY A 350 8.75 18.18 -2.92
N PHE A 351 9.53 17.87 -1.89
CA PHE A 351 9.15 16.88 -0.88
C PHE A 351 7.88 17.32 -0.15
N ILE A 352 6.93 16.40 0.01
CA ILE A 352 5.65 16.62 0.67
C ILE A 352 5.65 15.91 2.03
N ASP A 353 5.86 14.58 2.00
CA ASP A 353 5.91 13.72 3.19
C ASP A 353 6.63 12.41 2.83
N LEU A 354 6.80 11.50 3.78
CA LEU A 354 7.14 10.11 3.48
C LEU A 354 5.98 9.44 2.72
N SER A 355 6.28 8.41 1.91
CA SER A 355 5.24 7.60 1.24
C SER A 355 4.68 6.49 2.15
N PHE A 356 5.44 6.12 3.18
CA PHE A 356 5.06 5.24 4.29
C PHE A 356 6.06 5.41 5.45
N ASP A 357 5.76 4.85 6.61
CA ASP A 357 6.69 4.90 7.76
C ASP A 357 7.93 4.06 7.47
N THR A 358 9.11 4.69 7.58
CA THR A 358 10.38 4.02 7.27
C THR A 358 10.57 2.76 8.11
N ILE A 359 10.83 1.65 7.45
CA ILE A 359 11.27 0.39 8.06
C ILE A 359 12.80 0.44 8.12
N ALA A 360 13.36 0.45 9.32
CA ALA A 360 14.81 0.36 9.54
C ALA A 360 15.07 -0.77 10.53
N GLY A 361 15.34 -1.97 10.01
CA GLY A 361 15.50 -3.17 10.84
C GLY A 361 16.95 -3.67 10.86
N TYR A 362 17.63 -3.57 12.01
CA TYR A 362 18.97 -4.08 12.18
C TYR A 362 18.95 -5.57 12.53
N MET A 363 19.70 -6.38 11.81
CA MET A 363 19.86 -7.83 12.03
C MET A 363 18.50 -8.54 12.17
N SER A 364 18.17 -9.10 13.34
CA SER A 364 16.93 -9.86 13.58
C SER A 364 15.65 -9.04 13.38
N ASN A 365 15.70 -7.73 13.61
CA ASN A 365 14.54 -6.85 13.36
C ASN A 365 14.24 -6.73 11.86
N GLY A 366 15.28 -6.81 10.99
CA GLY A 366 15.11 -6.88 9.54
C GLY A 366 14.39 -8.13 9.05
N ALA A 367 14.28 -9.18 9.87
CA ALA A 367 13.50 -10.37 9.56
C ALA A 367 11.98 -10.18 9.75
N ILE A 368 11.55 -9.06 10.35
CA ILE A 368 10.14 -8.68 10.48
C ILE A 368 9.79 -7.80 9.29
N ILE A 369 8.97 -8.32 8.37
CA ILE A 369 8.74 -7.73 7.04
C ILE A 369 8.28 -6.25 7.13
N HIS A 370 7.33 -5.95 8.02
CA HIS A 370 6.81 -4.62 8.29
C HIS A 370 7.24 -4.13 9.68
N TYR A 371 8.55 -4.20 9.96
CA TYR A 371 9.09 -3.73 11.23
C TYR A 371 8.91 -2.22 11.38
N SER A 372 8.46 -1.81 12.54
CA SER A 372 8.43 -0.40 12.93
C SER A 372 9.11 -0.27 14.30
N ALA A 373 10.25 0.40 14.33
CA ALA A 373 10.95 0.65 15.57
C ALA A 373 10.11 1.56 16.47
N THR A 374 9.99 1.19 17.74
CA THR A 374 9.40 2.00 18.80
C THR A 374 10.48 2.34 19.83
N PRO A 375 10.27 3.32 20.72
CA PRO A 375 11.24 3.61 21.78
C PRO A 375 11.64 2.38 22.61
N GLU A 376 10.72 1.39 22.73
CA GLU A 376 10.95 0.16 23.50
C GLU A 376 11.70 -0.91 22.69
N SER A 377 11.57 -0.93 21.37
CA SER A 377 12.19 -1.90 20.47
C SER A 377 13.44 -1.39 19.76
N ASP A 378 13.71 -0.07 19.84
CA ASP A 378 14.80 0.61 19.15
C ASP A 378 16.17 -0.03 19.46
N THR A 379 16.80 -0.57 18.44
CA THR A 379 18.04 -1.33 18.57
C THR A 379 19.24 -0.48 18.16
N SER A 380 20.31 -0.55 18.98
CA SER A 380 21.58 0.10 18.66
C SER A 380 22.26 -0.57 17.48
N LEU A 381 22.73 0.23 16.52
CA LEU A 381 23.46 -0.25 15.34
C LEU A 381 24.93 -0.51 15.69
N GLU A 382 25.43 -1.66 15.30
CA GLU A 382 26.84 -2.01 15.42
C GLU A 382 27.52 -2.00 14.06
N ALA A 383 28.84 -1.83 14.02
CA ALA A 383 29.64 -1.83 12.79
C ALA A 383 29.87 -3.25 12.24
N ASN A 384 28.80 -4.06 12.16
CA ASN A 384 28.78 -5.42 11.61
C ASN A 384 27.37 -5.75 11.10
N GLY A 385 27.21 -6.80 10.30
CA GLY A 385 25.94 -7.32 9.83
C GLY A 385 25.18 -6.38 8.91
N PHE A 386 23.86 -6.59 8.81
CA PHE A 386 22.95 -5.85 7.95
C PHE A 386 21.99 -4.94 8.71
N ILE A 387 21.69 -3.79 8.10
CA ILE A 387 20.44 -3.07 8.34
C ILE A 387 19.62 -3.10 7.04
N LEU A 388 18.38 -3.52 7.13
CA LEU A 388 17.39 -3.41 6.07
C LEU A 388 16.68 -2.07 6.24
N VAL A 389 16.73 -1.22 5.21
CA VAL A 389 16.05 0.08 5.18
C VAL A 389 15.10 0.11 4.00
N ASP A 390 13.80 0.12 4.30
CA ASP A 390 12.71 0.23 3.36
C ASP A 390 11.98 1.54 3.60
N SER A 391 11.86 2.37 2.55
CA SER A 391 11.46 3.76 2.73
C SER A 391 11.13 4.43 1.41
N GLY A 392 10.32 5.47 1.46
CA GLY A 392 9.99 6.25 0.28
C GLY A 392 9.55 7.66 0.59
N GLY A 393 9.33 8.47 -0.44
CA GLY A 393 8.88 9.84 -0.31
C GLY A 393 7.78 10.21 -1.30
N GLN A 394 6.89 11.08 -0.84
CA GLN A 394 5.94 11.81 -1.67
C GLN A 394 6.59 13.12 -2.12
N TYR A 395 6.71 13.30 -3.40
CA TYR A 395 7.22 14.52 -4.03
C TYR A 395 6.14 15.12 -4.92
N LEU A 396 6.17 16.42 -5.19
CA LEU A 396 5.29 17.05 -6.18
C LEU A 396 5.42 16.44 -7.59
N LYS A 397 6.44 15.62 -7.80
CA LYS A 397 6.79 15.00 -9.07
C LYS A 397 6.52 13.50 -9.13
N GLY A 398 6.21 12.85 -8.01
CA GLY A 398 5.96 11.41 -7.96
C GLY A 398 6.08 10.85 -6.55
N THR A 399 5.74 9.59 -6.42
CA THR A 399 5.91 8.79 -5.20
C THR A 399 7.11 7.87 -5.42
N THR A 400 7.91 7.64 -4.37
CA THR A 400 9.03 6.70 -4.43
C THR A 400 8.89 5.62 -3.38
N ASP A 401 9.42 4.45 -3.73
CA ASP A 401 9.53 3.25 -2.91
C ASP A 401 10.89 2.58 -3.17
N ILE A 402 11.64 2.29 -2.11
CA ILE A 402 12.96 1.70 -2.22
C ILE A 402 13.35 0.92 -0.97
N THR A 403 13.81 -0.31 -1.14
CA THR A 403 14.52 -1.02 -0.09
C THR A 403 15.99 -1.22 -0.44
N ARG A 404 16.85 -0.96 0.55
CA ARG A 404 18.26 -1.37 0.53
C ARG A 404 18.63 -2.11 1.81
N THR A 405 19.22 -3.30 1.64
CA THR A 405 19.92 -3.99 2.72
C THR A 405 21.39 -3.59 2.70
N ILE A 406 21.84 -2.92 3.75
CA ILE A 406 23.13 -2.21 3.83
C ILE A 406 24.04 -2.94 4.80
N ALA A 407 25.27 -3.26 4.37
CA ALA A 407 26.31 -3.81 5.22
C ALA A 407 26.93 -2.71 6.10
N LEU A 408 26.83 -2.86 7.41
CA LEU A 408 27.46 -1.95 8.38
C LEU A 408 28.91 -2.34 8.72
N GLY A 409 29.33 -3.54 8.31
CA GLY A 409 30.68 -4.05 8.53
C GLY A 409 30.83 -5.49 8.05
N ALA A 410 31.48 -6.35 8.86
CA ALA A 410 31.71 -7.74 8.48
C ALA A 410 30.40 -8.52 8.26
N LEU A 411 30.36 -9.31 7.19
CA LEU A 411 29.26 -10.20 6.83
C LEU A 411 29.74 -11.65 6.86
N THR A 412 28.86 -12.57 7.22
CA THR A 412 29.09 -14.01 7.08
C THR A 412 28.91 -14.45 5.63
N ASP A 413 29.47 -15.60 5.25
CA ASP A 413 29.27 -16.19 3.91
C ASP A 413 27.79 -16.44 3.62
N LYS A 414 27.02 -16.92 4.61
CA LYS A 414 25.55 -17.07 4.53
C LYS A 414 24.84 -15.77 4.17
N MET A 415 25.21 -14.67 4.81
CA MET A 415 24.62 -13.35 4.52
C MET A 415 24.87 -12.93 3.08
N LYS A 416 26.11 -13.12 2.60
CA LYS A 416 26.47 -12.77 1.22
C LYS A 416 25.79 -13.66 0.19
N GLU A 417 25.72 -14.96 0.45
CA GLU A 417 25.02 -15.92 -0.41
C GLU A 417 23.55 -15.55 -0.56
N TYR A 418 22.87 -15.27 0.54
CA TYR A 418 21.44 -14.91 0.53
C TYR A 418 21.19 -13.55 -0.11
N TYR A 419 22.05 -12.55 0.18
CA TYR A 419 21.98 -11.25 -0.48
C TYR A 419 22.12 -11.38 -2.00
N THR A 420 23.09 -12.16 -2.45
CA THR A 420 23.34 -12.37 -3.88
C THR A 420 22.19 -13.13 -4.54
N ALA A 421 21.56 -14.10 -3.87
CA ALA A 421 20.40 -14.81 -4.38
C ALA A 421 19.17 -13.89 -4.52
N VAL A 422 18.92 -13.00 -3.53
CA VAL A 422 17.86 -11.97 -3.63
C VAL A 422 18.15 -11.02 -4.79
N LEU A 423 19.40 -10.53 -4.90
CA LEU A 423 19.81 -9.63 -5.99
C LEU A 423 19.61 -10.28 -7.37
N ARG A 424 19.96 -11.55 -7.54
CA ARG A 424 19.75 -12.28 -8.79
C ARG A 424 18.27 -12.31 -9.18
N GLY A 425 17.38 -12.65 -8.23
CA GLY A 425 15.93 -12.63 -8.48
C GLY A 425 15.43 -11.25 -8.91
N HIS A 426 15.89 -10.20 -8.24
CA HIS A 426 15.59 -8.81 -8.58
C HIS A 426 16.09 -8.44 -10.00
N LEU A 427 17.32 -8.81 -10.34
CA LEU A 427 17.88 -8.54 -11.67
C LEU A 427 17.17 -9.34 -12.77
N ASP A 428 16.84 -10.63 -12.52
CA ASP A 428 16.14 -11.49 -13.48
C ASP A 428 14.76 -10.93 -13.83
N LEU A 429 14.01 -10.39 -12.85
CA LEU A 429 12.73 -9.74 -13.09
C LEU A 429 12.91 -8.42 -13.84
N ALA A 430 13.86 -7.59 -13.44
CA ALA A 430 14.12 -6.30 -14.09
C ALA A 430 14.59 -6.44 -15.55
N MET A 431 15.31 -7.52 -15.89
CA MET A 431 15.74 -7.84 -17.26
C MET A 431 14.66 -8.50 -18.12
N ALA A 432 13.50 -8.82 -17.53
CA ALA A 432 12.47 -9.57 -18.23
C ALA A 432 11.99 -8.88 -19.52
N LYS A 433 11.91 -9.67 -20.59
CA LYS A 433 11.22 -9.33 -21.84
C LYS A 433 10.03 -10.26 -22.00
N PHE A 434 8.88 -9.71 -22.23
CA PHE A 434 7.63 -10.48 -22.25
C PHE A 434 6.64 -9.95 -23.28
N LYS A 435 5.64 -10.74 -23.62
CA LYS A 435 4.63 -10.36 -24.62
C LYS A 435 3.57 -9.45 -24.02
N ALA A 436 3.02 -8.57 -24.83
CA ALA A 436 1.80 -7.84 -24.50
C ALA A 436 0.68 -8.83 -24.11
N GLY A 437 0.01 -8.54 -23.00
CA GLY A 437 -1.01 -9.43 -22.42
C GLY A 437 -0.53 -10.32 -21.29
N THR A 438 0.76 -10.31 -20.94
CA THR A 438 1.33 -10.96 -19.77
C THR A 438 0.84 -10.27 -18.50
N THR A 439 0.59 -11.06 -17.46
CA THR A 439 0.25 -10.58 -16.11
C THR A 439 1.46 -10.66 -15.19
N GLY A 440 1.44 -9.94 -14.07
CA GLY A 440 2.54 -10.02 -13.12
C GLY A 440 2.70 -11.41 -12.47
N CYS A 441 1.63 -12.20 -12.38
CA CYS A 441 1.70 -13.60 -11.93
C CYS A 441 2.56 -14.47 -12.85
N ASP A 442 2.59 -14.18 -14.15
CA ASP A 442 3.41 -14.91 -15.12
C ASP A 442 4.92 -14.62 -14.96
N LEU A 443 5.29 -13.53 -14.27
CA LEU A 443 6.66 -13.06 -14.11
C LEU A 443 7.23 -13.28 -12.69
N ASP A 444 6.38 -13.45 -11.68
CA ASP A 444 6.77 -13.57 -10.26
C ASP A 444 7.85 -14.64 -10.01
N TYR A 445 7.82 -15.75 -10.77
CA TYR A 445 8.78 -16.82 -10.63
C TYR A 445 10.24 -16.38 -10.92
N LEU A 446 10.45 -15.36 -11.74
CA LEU A 446 11.78 -14.84 -12.06
C LEU A 446 12.47 -14.32 -10.80
N ALA A 447 11.74 -13.57 -9.98
CA ALA A 447 12.27 -13.03 -8.74
C ALA A 447 12.51 -14.10 -7.65
N ARG A 448 11.83 -15.26 -7.74
CA ARG A 448 11.93 -16.33 -6.73
C ARG A 448 12.92 -17.44 -7.08
N LYS A 449 13.20 -17.62 -8.34
CA LYS A 449 13.97 -18.78 -8.85
C LYS A 449 15.31 -18.94 -8.13
N ALA A 450 16.11 -17.89 -8.02
CA ALA A 450 17.44 -17.97 -7.40
C ALA A 450 17.38 -18.32 -5.90
N LEU A 451 16.34 -17.86 -5.18
CA LEU A 451 16.10 -18.27 -3.79
C LEU A 451 15.62 -19.71 -3.68
N GLN A 452 14.73 -20.15 -4.56
CA GLN A 452 14.21 -21.52 -4.55
C GLN A 452 15.30 -22.57 -4.89
N GLU A 453 16.31 -22.19 -5.70
CA GLU A 453 17.48 -23.04 -5.98
C GLU A 453 18.29 -23.38 -4.71
N ILE A 454 18.24 -22.52 -3.70
CA ILE A 454 18.91 -22.73 -2.40
C ILE A 454 17.91 -23.09 -1.27
N GLY A 455 16.67 -23.48 -1.64
CA GLY A 455 15.64 -23.94 -0.71
C GLY A 455 14.95 -22.84 0.11
N LEU A 456 15.00 -21.59 -0.35
CA LEU A 456 14.39 -20.43 0.30
C LEU A 456 13.25 -19.84 -0.55
N ASP A 457 12.37 -19.09 0.10
CA ASP A 457 11.29 -18.31 -0.54
C ASP A 457 10.81 -17.23 0.43
N TYR A 458 9.92 -16.33 -0.04
CA TYR A 458 9.28 -15.30 0.77
C TYR A 458 7.76 -15.33 0.61
N ASN A 459 7.03 -14.80 1.61
CA ASN A 459 5.57 -14.91 1.71
C ASN A 459 4.80 -13.64 1.30
N HIS A 460 5.48 -12.56 0.93
CA HIS A 460 4.85 -11.37 0.38
C HIS A 460 4.80 -11.37 -1.15
N GLY A 461 4.13 -10.40 -1.76
CA GLY A 461 4.17 -10.16 -3.20
C GLY A 461 5.56 -9.74 -3.64
N THR A 462 5.90 -9.99 -4.89
CA THR A 462 7.18 -9.52 -5.47
C THR A 462 7.12 -8.05 -5.87
N GLY A 463 5.91 -7.53 -6.10
CA GLY A 463 5.72 -6.12 -6.43
C GLY A 463 4.26 -5.72 -6.53
N HIS A 464 4.01 -4.45 -6.33
CA HIS A 464 2.73 -3.78 -6.43
C HIS A 464 2.82 -2.58 -7.37
N GLY A 465 1.70 -2.07 -7.87
CA GLY A 465 1.68 -0.78 -8.56
C GLY A 465 2.05 0.36 -7.62
N VAL A 466 2.63 1.42 -8.15
CA VAL A 466 2.97 2.64 -7.40
C VAL A 466 2.17 3.82 -7.93
N GLY A 467 1.57 4.60 -7.04
CA GLY A 467 0.79 5.78 -7.39
C GLY A 467 1.66 6.94 -7.86
N HIS A 468 1.08 7.89 -8.59
CA HIS A 468 1.78 9.11 -8.98
C HIS A 468 1.31 10.28 -8.11
N VAL A 469 2.11 10.64 -7.11
CA VAL A 469 1.73 11.56 -6.02
C VAL A 469 0.41 11.10 -5.40
N LEU A 470 0.34 9.79 -5.09
CA LEU A 470 -0.80 9.08 -4.51
C LEU A 470 -0.26 8.01 -3.55
N SER A 471 -1.10 7.08 -3.10
CA SER A 471 -0.65 5.98 -2.22
C SER A 471 0.49 5.18 -2.87
N VAL A 472 1.46 4.77 -2.07
CA VAL A 472 2.60 3.98 -2.52
C VAL A 472 2.14 2.64 -3.09
N HIS A 473 1.18 2.00 -2.43
CA HIS A 473 0.55 0.79 -2.94
C HIS A 473 -0.63 1.15 -3.86
N GLU A 474 -0.53 0.80 -5.11
CA GLU A 474 -1.56 1.03 -6.12
C GLU A 474 -1.93 -0.27 -6.85
N GLY A 475 -3.21 -0.46 -7.12
CA GLY A 475 -3.69 -1.47 -8.08
C GLY A 475 -4.02 -0.85 -9.44
N PRO A 476 -4.50 -1.68 -10.40
CA PRO A 476 -4.95 -3.07 -10.22
C PRO A 476 -3.87 -4.13 -10.50
N GLN A 477 -2.73 -3.76 -11.10
CA GLN A 477 -1.64 -4.70 -11.39
C GLN A 477 -0.80 -5.00 -10.13
N ARG A 478 -0.22 -6.19 -10.11
CA ARG A 478 0.76 -6.62 -9.10
C ARG A 478 1.60 -7.77 -9.66
N ILE A 479 2.81 -7.96 -9.14
CA ILE A 479 3.65 -9.12 -9.41
C ILE A 479 3.62 -10.01 -8.17
N SER A 480 3.01 -11.18 -8.26
CA SER A 480 2.88 -12.11 -7.12
C SER A 480 2.49 -13.51 -7.58
N LYS A 481 2.65 -14.52 -6.70
CA LYS A 481 2.16 -15.90 -6.93
C LYS A 481 0.65 -15.98 -7.15
N LEU A 482 -0.11 -15.04 -6.62
CA LEU A 482 -1.56 -15.06 -6.70
C LEU A 482 -2.03 -14.59 -8.07
N PRO A 483 -2.94 -15.33 -8.72
CA PRO A 483 -3.47 -14.94 -10.01
C PRO A 483 -4.03 -13.51 -10.00
N ASN A 484 -3.71 -12.76 -11.05
CA ASN A 484 -4.25 -11.44 -11.31
C ASN A 484 -4.67 -11.36 -12.78
N LYS A 485 -5.90 -10.90 -13.04
CA LYS A 485 -6.43 -10.76 -14.41
C LYS A 485 -5.92 -9.55 -15.17
N TYR A 486 -5.29 -8.61 -14.45
CA TYR A 486 -4.81 -7.35 -15.05
C TYR A 486 -3.45 -7.57 -15.69
N LYS A 487 -3.40 -7.21 -16.96
CA LYS A 487 -2.21 -7.29 -17.80
C LYS A 487 -1.28 -6.14 -17.47
N LEU A 488 0.01 -6.37 -17.60
CA LEU A 488 0.99 -5.30 -17.58
C LEU A 488 0.89 -4.50 -18.89
N GLU A 489 0.80 -3.17 -18.76
CA GLU A 489 0.69 -2.25 -19.89
C GLU A 489 1.80 -1.20 -19.85
N PRO A 490 2.27 -0.72 -21.00
CA PRO A 490 3.23 0.38 -21.06
C PRO A 490 2.74 1.61 -20.30
N GLY A 491 3.59 2.17 -19.44
CA GLY A 491 3.25 3.25 -18.52
C GLY A 491 2.89 2.80 -17.10
N MET A 492 2.69 1.51 -16.86
CA MET A 492 2.54 1.00 -15.51
C MET A 492 3.87 0.99 -14.78
N ILE A 493 3.86 1.46 -13.53
CA ILE A 493 4.99 1.42 -12.61
C ILE A 493 4.68 0.39 -11.54
N THR A 494 5.64 -0.48 -11.24
CA THR A 494 5.54 -1.53 -10.21
C THR A 494 6.80 -1.57 -9.37
N SER A 495 6.70 -1.96 -8.09
CA SER A 495 7.87 -2.37 -7.32
C SER A 495 8.39 -3.72 -7.80
N ASP A 496 9.68 -3.97 -7.53
CA ASP A 496 10.39 -5.23 -7.72
C ASP A 496 11.21 -5.45 -6.44
N GLU A 497 10.64 -6.20 -5.48
CA GLU A 497 11.06 -6.24 -4.06
C GLU A 497 11.25 -7.65 -3.48
N PRO A 498 11.94 -8.59 -4.15
CA PRO A 498 12.21 -9.90 -3.55
C PRO A 498 12.98 -9.77 -2.23
N GLY A 499 12.79 -10.76 -1.35
CA GLY A 499 13.46 -10.77 -0.05
C GLY A 499 13.65 -12.16 0.54
N VAL A 500 14.38 -12.23 1.64
CA VAL A 500 14.53 -13.41 2.48
C VAL A 500 14.62 -13.00 3.94
N TYR A 501 13.93 -13.73 4.81
CA TYR A 501 13.77 -13.36 6.22
C TYR A 501 14.06 -14.57 7.09
N ILE A 502 15.12 -14.49 7.88
CA ILE A 502 15.58 -15.57 8.76
C ILE A 502 15.30 -15.17 10.20
N GLU A 503 14.23 -15.72 10.75
CA GLU A 503 13.77 -15.41 12.10
C GLU A 503 14.90 -15.49 13.14
N GLY A 504 15.05 -14.43 13.92
CA GLY A 504 16.09 -14.30 14.95
C GLY A 504 17.50 -14.04 14.44
N GLU A 505 17.71 -13.94 13.10
CA GLU A 505 19.03 -13.69 12.53
C GLU A 505 19.08 -12.37 11.75
N PHE A 506 18.49 -12.32 10.55
CA PHE A 506 18.49 -11.13 9.67
C PHE A 506 17.43 -11.21 8.59
N GLY A 507 17.08 -10.06 8.01
CA GLY A 507 16.29 -9.93 6.80
C GLY A 507 17.06 -9.25 5.68
N ILE A 508 16.73 -9.62 4.44
CA ILE A 508 17.25 -9.01 3.21
C ILE A 508 16.06 -8.71 2.31
N ARG A 509 15.92 -7.47 1.85
CA ARG A 509 15.04 -7.06 0.76
C ARG A 509 15.82 -6.11 -0.13
N ILE A 510 15.66 -6.25 -1.44
CA ILE A 510 16.23 -5.37 -2.45
C ILE A 510 15.07 -4.93 -3.32
N GLU A 511 14.89 -3.63 -3.46
CA GLU A 511 13.75 -3.07 -4.16
C GLU A 511 14.11 -1.89 -5.04
N ASN A 512 13.51 -1.87 -6.23
CA ASN A 512 13.41 -0.72 -7.11
C ASN A 512 11.99 -0.62 -7.68
N GLU A 513 11.61 0.58 -8.10
CA GLU A 513 10.48 0.75 -9.01
C GLU A 513 10.91 0.52 -10.46
N ILE A 514 10.09 -0.22 -11.19
CA ILE A 514 10.27 -0.56 -12.59
C ILE A 514 9.09 -0.07 -13.43
N LEU A 515 9.39 0.55 -14.57
CA LEU A 515 8.42 1.06 -15.53
C LEU A 515 8.27 0.08 -16.70
N CYS A 516 7.05 -0.40 -16.94
CA CYS A 516 6.72 -1.20 -18.11
C CYS A 516 6.76 -0.33 -19.39
N LYS A 517 7.46 -0.81 -20.42
CA LYS A 517 7.65 -0.12 -21.70
C LYS A 517 7.48 -1.06 -22.89
N GLU A 518 7.12 -0.50 -24.03
CA GLU A 518 7.18 -1.19 -25.33
C GLU A 518 8.62 -1.26 -25.84
N ALA A 519 9.00 -2.38 -26.44
CA ALA A 519 10.27 -2.49 -27.14
C ALA A 519 10.24 -1.65 -28.43
N ASP A 520 11.36 -0.99 -28.74
CA ASP A 520 11.46 -0.13 -29.92
C ASP A 520 11.08 -0.88 -31.20
N GLY A 521 10.02 -0.41 -31.86
CA GLY A 521 9.52 -0.96 -33.11
C GLY A 521 8.71 -2.26 -32.98
N ASN A 522 8.40 -2.73 -31.76
CA ASN A 522 7.62 -3.93 -31.52
C ASN A 522 6.66 -3.79 -30.34
N ALA A 523 5.45 -3.33 -30.58
CA ALA A 523 4.41 -3.15 -29.55
C ALA A 523 3.91 -4.48 -28.91
N ASP A 524 4.24 -5.64 -29.50
CA ASP A 524 3.90 -6.94 -28.93
C ASP A 524 4.94 -7.44 -27.89
N GLU A 525 6.07 -6.73 -27.77
CA GLU A 525 7.13 -7.06 -26.81
C GLU A 525 7.28 -5.94 -25.78
N LEU A 526 7.22 -6.30 -24.51
CA LEU A 526 7.35 -5.39 -23.39
C LEU A 526 8.63 -5.70 -22.59
N TYR A 527 9.14 -4.69 -21.89
CA TYR A 527 10.28 -4.81 -20.98
C TYR A 527 10.16 -3.81 -19.82
N PHE A 528 11.04 -3.92 -18.84
CA PHE A 528 11.11 -2.98 -17.72
C PHE A 528 12.30 -2.03 -17.82
N GLU A 529 12.06 -0.74 -17.48
CA GLU A 529 13.09 0.27 -17.24
C GLU A 529 13.15 0.55 -15.73
N MET A 530 14.31 0.41 -15.09
CA MET A 530 14.48 0.79 -13.68
C MET A 530 14.38 2.31 -13.51
N LEU A 531 13.54 2.75 -12.60
CA LEU A 531 13.36 4.17 -12.24
C LEU A 531 14.23 4.56 -11.04
N THR A 532 14.33 3.71 -10.04
CA THR A 532 15.09 3.94 -8.80
C THR A 532 16.57 4.13 -9.08
N LEU A 533 17.18 5.13 -8.44
CA LEU A 533 18.59 5.49 -8.64
C LEU A 533 19.35 5.38 -7.30
N CYS A 534 19.82 4.17 -6.96
CA CYS A 534 20.57 3.93 -5.73
C CYS A 534 21.50 2.72 -5.93
N PRO A 535 22.78 2.76 -5.51
CA PRO A 535 23.65 1.59 -5.66
C PRO A 535 23.16 0.41 -4.82
N TYR A 536 23.45 -0.81 -5.28
CA TYR A 536 23.37 -2.00 -4.45
C TYR A 536 24.59 -2.09 -3.52
N GLU A 537 24.57 -3.01 -2.55
CA GLU A 537 25.62 -3.17 -1.54
C GLU A 537 26.77 -4.06 -2.07
N PRO A 538 27.89 -3.48 -2.51
CA PRO A 538 28.95 -4.27 -3.15
C PRO A 538 29.65 -5.22 -2.17
N ASP A 539 29.68 -4.90 -0.86
CA ASP A 539 30.34 -5.74 0.16
C ASP A 539 29.56 -7.05 0.41
N ALA A 540 28.29 -7.12 -0.03
CA ALA A 540 27.41 -8.27 0.13
C ALA A 540 27.28 -9.15 -1.12
N ILE A 541 27.82 -8.72 -2.27
CA ILE A 541 27.72 -9.44 -3.54
C ILE A 541 28.85 -10.45 -3.66
N ILE A 542 28.53 -11.68 -4.06
CA ILE A 542 29.48 -12.72 -4.50
C ILE A 542 29.46 -12.73 -6.03
N PRO A 543 30.45 -12.12 -6.71
CA PRO A 543 30.42 -11.96 -8.16
C PRO A 543 30.37 -13.28 -8.94
N GLU A 544 30.91 -14.35 -8.36
CA GLU A 544 30.95 -15.69 -8.96
C GLU A 544 29.56 -16.36 -9.01
N MET A 545 28.62 -15.90 -8.21
CA MET A 545 27.22 -16.38 -8.25
C MET A 545 26.40 -15.72 -9.36
N LEU A 546 26.85 -14.56 -9.88
CA LEU A 546 26.16 -13.85 -10.95
C LEU A 546 26.46 -14.49 -12.30
N THR A 547 25.43 -14.64 -13.14
CA THR A 547 25.61 -14.93 -14.56
C THR A 547 26.28 -13.73 -15.28
N GLU A 548 26.74 -13.94 -16.49
CA GLU A 548 27.32 -12.85 -17.31
C GLU A 548 26.28 -11.75 -17.60
N ASP A 549 25.05 -12.12 -17.90
CA ASP A 549 23.95 -11.17 -18.18
C ASP A 549 23.57 -10.37 -16.93
N GLU A 550 23.40 -11.01 -15.77
CA GLU A 550 23.12 -10.34 -14.49
C GLU A 550 24.24 -9.34 -14.14
N ARG A 551 25.51 -9.73 -14.31
CA ARG A 551 26.68 -8.88 -14.05
C ARG A 551 26.73 -7.69 -15.00
N ASN A 552 26.49 -7.89 -16.28
CA ASN A 552 26.46 -6.83 -17.29
C ASN A 552 25.34 -5.83 -17.00
N TYR A 553 24.15 -6.31 -16.66
CA TYR A 553 23.02 -5.46 -16.31
C TYR A 553 23.28 -4.66 -15.03
N LEU A 554 23.83 -5.29 -13.99
CA LEU A 554 24.23 -4.64 -12.75
C LEU A 554 25.24 -3.53 -13.00
N ASN A 555 26.27 -3.80 -13.80
CA ASN A 555 27.30 -2.81 -14.16
C ASN A 555 26.71 -1.62 -14.94
N GLU A 556 25.77 -1.86 -15.86
CA GLU A 556 25.09 -0.79 -16.61
C GLU A 556 24.18 0.04 -15.70
N TYR A 557 23.44 -0.60 -14.80
CA TYR A 557 22.64 0.08 -13.79
C TYR A 557 23.51 0.98 -12.89
N HIS A 558 24.61 0.45 -12.35
CA HIS A 558 25.56 1.24 -11.53
C HIS A 558 26.15 2.41 -12.31
N ARG A 559 26.45 2.24 -13.60
CA ARG A 559 26.91 3.32 -14.48
C ARG A 559 25.85 4.40 -14.62
N THR A 560 24.60 4.00 -14.78
CA THR A 560 23.46 4.92 -14.88
C THR A 560 23.27 5.70 -13.57
N VAL A 561 23.28 5.03 -12.42
CA VAL A 561 23.21 5.66 -11.09
C VAL A 561 24.31 6.70 -10.94
N TYR A 562 25.57 6.31 -11.20
CA TYR A 562 26.69 7.24 -11.10
C TYR A 562 26.56 8.45 -12.05
N SER A 563 26.23 8.20 -13.31
CA SER A 563 26.14 9.27 -14.31
C SER A 563 25.08 10.31 -14.00
N LYS A 564 23.94 9.87 -13.45
CA LYS A 564 22.82 10.76 -13.11
C LYS A 564 23.02 11.50 -11.78
N LEU A 565 23.52 10.83 -10.75
CA LEU A 565 23.61 11.41 -9.41
C LEU A 565 24.94 12.12 -9.12
N ALA A 566 26.06 11.66 -9.67
CA ALA A 566 27.39 12.22 -9.36
C ALA A 566 27.52 13.74 -9.59
N PRO A 567 26.90 14.35 -10.62
CA PRO A 567 26.95 15.81 -10.81
C PRO A 567 26.25 16.61 -9.70
N LEU A 568 25.34 15.98 -8.96
CA LEU A 568 24.45 16.60 -7.96
C LEU A 568 24.94 16.39 -6.51
N LEU A 569 26.04 15.62 -6.34
CA LEU A 569 26.56 15.24 -5.04
C LEU A 569 27.82 16.03 -4.67
N GLU A 570 28.01 16.24 -3.38
CA GLU A 570 29.24 16.80 -2.82
C GLU A 570 30.46 15.92 -3.18
N PRO A 571 31.68 16.51 -3.31
CA PRO A 571 32.85 15.79 -3.79
C PRO A 571 33.16 14.51 -3.03
N GLU A 572 32.99 14.48 -1.73
CA GLU A 572 33.27 13.31 -0.89
C GLU A 572 32.29 12.16 -1.16
N VAL A 573 30.99 12.48 -1.20
CA VAL A 573 29.92 11.52 -1.50
C VAL A 573 30.05 11.00 -2.93
N ARG A 574 30.35 11.89 -3.89
CA ARG A 574 30.61 11.52 -5.29
C ARG A 574 31.78 10.54 -5.42
N ASN A 575 32.88 10.78 -4.71
CA ASN A 575 34.04 9.89 -4.71
C ASN A 575 33.73 8.53 -4.08
N TRP A 576 32.87 8.51 -3.05
CA TRP A 576 32.37 7.27 -2.46
C TRP A 576 31.45 6.54 -3.46
N LEU A 577 30.48 7.24 -4.07
CA LEU A 577 29.57 6.66 -5.05
C LEU A 577 30.35 6.01 -6.20
N ARG A 578 31.42 6.67 -6.72
CA ARG A 578 32.27 6.10 -7.77
C ARG A 578 32.89 4.76 -7.38
N LYS A 579 33.20 4.57 -6.09
CA LYS A 579 33.82 3.32 -5.61
C LYS A 579 32.78 2.20 -5.52
N VAL A 580 31.59 2.49 -4.96
CA VAL A 580 30.55 1.49 -4.76
C VAL A 580 29.78 1.13 -6.04
N THR A 581 29.92 1.94 -7.09
CA THR A 581 29.39 1.67 -8.43
C THR A 581 30.45 1.20 -9.42
N ALA A 582 31.65 0.84 -8.94
CA ALA A 582 32.69 0.27 -9.80
C ALA A 582 32.23 -1.08 -10.39
N PRO A 583 32.63 -1.41 -11.63
CA PRO A 583 32.27 -2.70 -12.25
C PRO A 583 32.77 -3.90 -11.46
N PHE A 584 31.96 -4.98 -11.47
CA PHE A 584 32.31 -6.30 -10.94
C PHE A 584 33.08 -7.13 -11.95
#